data_bf992df5669a61d884a30599ce198b46
#
_entry.id   bf992df5669a61d884a30599ce198b46
#
_cell.length_a   1.000
_cell.length_b   1.000
_cell.length_c   1.000
_cell.angle_alpha   90.00
_cell.angle_beta   90.00
_cell.angle_gamma   90.00
#
_symmetry.space_group_name_H-M   'P 1'
#
loop_
_entity.id
_entity.type
_entity.pdbx_description
1 polymer ?
#
loop_
_entity_poly.entity_id
_entity_poly.type
_entity_poly.pdbx_seq_one_letter_code
_entity_poly.pdbx_strand_id
1 'polypeptide(L)'
;MSEVVQGEPVNESEVNPGSREWKSFYGLIGMQTMNAFNDNFAKFLLIPLGVALYNMGLAFEGVQYVLAALLVLPFILFAPSAGWLGDHFAKHRVIRWSSWFQLLVLLVMASALWLGVRSGEDNAAIALGITMFAFFLLGSQSALLSPAKMGVVKELVGSRKLGFANGVMEGTVILAILLGQIIGSLWFDSWG
;
A
#
# COMPACT_ATOMS: atom_id res chain seq x y z
N MET A 1 32.45 -13.85 -47.19
CA MET A 1 30.97 -13.70 -47.12
C MET A 1 30.56 -14.34 -45.81
N SER A 2 30.39 -13.54 -44.77
CA SER A 2 29.95 -13.97 -43.46
C SER A 2 28.44 -13.73 -43.37
N GLU A 3 27.65 -14.82 -43.39
CA GLU A 3 26.21 -14.77 -43.12
C GLU A 3 25.99 -14.25 -41.68
N VAL A 4 25.42 -13.06 -41.60
CA VAL A 4 24.86 -12.54 -40.34
C VAL A 4 23.60 -13.35 -40.10
N VAL A 5 23.65 -14.31 -39.18
CA VAL A 5 22.46 -14.97 -38.63
C VAL A 5 21.67 -13.90 -37.89
N GLN A 6 20.67 -13.34 -38.55
CA GLN A 6 19.66 -12.53 -37.92
C GLN A 6 18.86 -13.44 -36.98
N GLY A 7 19.14 -13.32 -35.67
CA GLY A 7 18.30 -13.97 -34.67
C GLY A 7 16.85 -13.50 -34.85
N GLU A 8 15.93 -14.44 -35.06
CA GLU A 8 14.51 -14.15 -35.10
C GLU A 8 14.13 -13.34 -33.83
N PRO A 9 13.32 -12.29 -33.99
CA PRO A 9 12.85 -11.54 -32.84
C PRO A 9 12.08 -12.50 -31.92
N VAL A 10 12.57 -12.68 -30.69
CA VAL A 10 11.89 -13.49 -29.68
C VAL A 10 10.47 -12.94 -29.55
N ASN A 11 9.51 -13.74 -29.96
CA ASN A 11 8.11 -13.37 -29.92
C ASN A 11 7.68 -13.31 -28.43
N GLU A 12 7.70 -12.11 -27.84
CA GLU A 12 7.34 -11.88 -26.43
C GLU A 12 5.93 -12.38 -26.05
N SER A 13 5.10 -12.70 -27.06
CA SER A 13 3.76 -13.26 -26.87
C SER A 13 3.75 -14.75 -26.48
N GLU A 14 4.86 -15.48 -26.64
CA GLU A 14 4.95 -16.93 -26.40
C GLU A 14 5.61 -17.33 -25.07
N VAL A 15 6.03 -16.38 -24.23
CA VAL A 15 6.59 -16.71 -22.92
C VAL A 15 5.50 -17.32 -22.04
N ASN A 16 5.51 -18.65 -21.94
CA ASN A 16 4.65 -19.35 -21.00
C ASN A 16 5.36 -19.36 -19.64
N PRO A 17 4.82 -18.68 -18.61
CA PRO A 17 5.50 -18.57 -17.31
C PRO A 17 5.69 -19.94 -16.71
N GLY A 18 6.91 -20.23 -16.25
CA GLY A 18 7.26 -21.46 -15.57
C GLY A 18 6.72 -21.50 -14.14
N SER A 19 6.94 -22.60 -13.45
CA SER A 19 6.49 -22.79 -12.06
C SER A 19 7.09 -21.77 -11.09
N ARG A 20 8.28 -21.26 -11.37
CA ARG A 20 8.99 -20.27 -10.54
C ARG A 20 8.34 -18.90 -10.65
N GLU A 21 7.99 -18.49 -11.85
CA GLU A 21 7.30 -17.21 -12.14
C GLU A 21 5.93 -17.18 -11.48
N TRP A 22 5.17 -18.29 -11.54
CA TRP A 22 3.90 -18.39 -10.85
C TRP A 22 4.05 -18.31 -9.32
N LYS A 23 5.06 -18.91 -8.71
CA LYS A 23 5.33 -18.75 -7.27
C LYS A 23 5.62 -17.31 -6.90
N SER A 24 6.42 -16.60 -7.72
CA SER A 24 6.72 -15.19 -7.53
C SER A 24 5.47 -14.31 -7.69
N PHE A 25 4.59 -14.65 -8.63
CA PHE A 25 3.31 -13.97 -8.82
C PHE A 25 2.38 -14.15 -7.61
N TYR A 26 2.24 -15.35 -7.06
CA TYR A 26 1.45 -15.57 -5.83
C TYR A 26 2.04 -14.84 -4.63
N GLY A 27 3.37 -14.76 -4.52
CA GLY A 27 4.04 -13.93 -3.51
C GLY A 27 3.69 -12.44 -3.65
N LEU A 28 3.64 -11.94 -4.88
CA LEU A 28 3.24 -10.57 -5.17
C LEU A 28 1.77 -10.32 -4.83
N ILE A 29 0.86 -11.25 -5.15
CA ILE A 29 -0.55 -11.18 -4.76
C ILE A 29 -0.67 -11.09 -3.24
N GLY A 30 -0.01 -12.00 -2.50
CA GLY A 30 -0.06 -12.02 -1.04
C GLY A 30 0.40 -10.69 -0.43
N MET A 31 1.50 -10.13 -0.94
CA MET A 31 2.00 -8.83 -0.51
C MET A 31 1.00 -7.69 -0.81
N GLN A 32 0.43 -7.66 -2.03
CA GLN A 32 -0.56 -6.67 -2.42
C GLN A 32 -1.82 -6.74 -1.55
N THR A 33 -2.33 -7.95 -1.35
CA THR A 33 -3.49 -8.24 -0.51
C THR A 33 -3.26 -7.75 0.92
N MET A 34 -2.07 -8.03 1.49
CA MET A 34 -1.72 -7.60 2.84
C MET A 34 -1.58 -6.08 2.95
N ASN A 35 -0.98 -5.43 1.94
CA ASN A 35 -0.89 -3.96 1.90
C ASN A 35 -2.28 -3.34 1.83
N ALA A 36 -3.16 -3.81 0.94
CA ALA A 36 -4.51 -3.31 0.82
C ALA A 36 -5.33 -3.50 2.11
N PHE A 37 -5.16 -4.65 2.77
CA PHE A 37 -5.75 -4.91 4.07
C PHE A 37 -5.27 -3.89 5.12
N ASN A 38 -3.95 -3.72 5.28
CA ASN A 38 -3.36 -2.81 6.26
C ASN A 38 -3.79 -1.35 6.04
N ASP A 39 -3.77 -0.89 4.79
CA ASP A 39 -4.15 0.49 4.45
C ASP A 39 -5.61 0.77 4.81
N ASN A 40 -6.51 -0.19 4.54
CA ASN A 40 -7.92 -0.03 4.84
C ASN A 40 -8.25 -0.29 6.32
N PHE A 41 -7.60 -1.25 6.96
CA PHE A 41 -7.70 -1.44 8.41
C PHE A 41 -7.28 -0.17 9.16
N ALA A 42 -6.11 0.40 8.82
CA ALA A 42 -5.63 1.64 9.43
C ALA A 42 -6.61 2.81 9.21
N LYS A 43 -7.15 2.96 7.99
CA LYS A 43 -8.14 3.99 7.65
C LYS A 43 -9.39 3.88 8.51
N PHE A 44 -9.96 2.68 8.62
CA PHE A 44 -11.19 2.44 9.37
C PHE A 44 -10.99 2.40 10.89
N LEU A 45 -9.76 2.38 11.36
CA LEU A 45 -9.41 2.59 12.77
C LEU A 45 -9.19 4.08 13.07
N LEU A 46 -8.46 4.78 12.19
CA LEU A 46 -8.02 6.16 12.46
C LEU A 46 -9.09 7.22 12.22
N ILE A 47 -9.98 7.05 11.24
CA ILE A 47 -11.03 8.03 10.96
C ILE A 47 -12.01 8.12 12.12
N PRO A 48 -12.62 7.03 12.62
CA PRO A 48 -13.46 7.06 13.79
C PRO A 48 -12.74 7.53 15.06
N LEU A 49 -11.46 7.13 15.24
CA LEU A 49 -10.64 7.62 16.35
C LEU A 49 -10.47 9.14 16.29
N GLY A 50 -10.23 9.71 15.11
CA GLY A 50 -10.14 11.16 14.94
C GLY A 50 -11.45 11.87 15.34
N VAL A 51 -12.59 11.31 14.99
CA VAL A 51 -13.91 11.84 15.39
C VAL A 51 -14.11 11.72 16.90
N ALA A 52 -13.74 10.60 17.51
CA ALA A 52 -13.81 10.42 18.97
C ALA A 52 -12.93 11.44 19.72
N LEU A 53 -11.70 11.65 19.26
CA LEU A 53 -10.80 12.67 19.84
C LEU A 53 -11.36 14.09 19.68
N TYR A 54 -12.00 14.41 18.56
CA TYR A 54 -12.68 15.67 18.37
C TYR A 54 -13.82 15.86 19.38
N ASN A 55 -14.64 14.84 19.59
CA ASN A 55 -15.74 14.88 20.54
C ASN A 55 -15.26 15.04 22.01
N MET A 56 -14.02 14.60 22.32
CA MET A 56 -13.36 14.80 23.60
C MET A 56 -12.65 16.16 23.72
N GLY A 57 -12.67 16.99 22.69
CA GLY A 57 -11.94 18.26 22.64
C GLY A 57 -10.42 18.14 22.40
N LEU A 58 -9.93 16.95 22.07
CA LEU A 58 -8.51 16.66 21.88
C LEU A 58 -8.04 16.77 20.41
N ALA A 59 -8.97 17.00 19.47
CA ALA A 59 -8.67 17.20 18.05
C ALA A 59 -9.48 18.38 17.50
N PHE A 60 -9.04 18.91 16.35
CA PHE A 60 -9.73 20.00 15.65
C PHE A 60 -10.93 19.52 14.86
N GLU A 61 -11.89 20.43 14.63
CA GLU A 61 -13.05 20.16 13.77
C GLU A 61 -12.62 19.75 12.35
N GLY A 62 -13.20 18.68 11.81
CA GLY A 62 -12.90 18.21 10.47
C GLY A 62 -11.65 17.33 10.35
N VAL A 63 -11.07 16.85 11.45
CA VAL A 63 -9.91 15.93 11.46
C VAL A 63 -10.10 14.72 10.55
N GLN A 64 -11.31 14.19 10.43
CA GLN A 64 -11.65 13.08 9.54
C GLN A 64 -11.43 13.42 8.06
N TYR A 65 -11.70 14.65 7.64
CA TYR A 65 -11.47 15.10 6.27
C TYR A 65 -9.98 15.22 5.97
N VAL A 66 -9.19 15.67 6.95
CA VAL A 66 -7.73 15.77 6.81
C VAL A 66 -7.12 14.37 6.74
N LEU A 67 -7.57 13.42 7.55
CA LEU A 67 -7.12 12.02 7.48
C LEU A 67 -7.45 11.40 6.11
N ALA A 68 -8.65 11.65 5.58
CA ALA A 68 -9.03 11.19 4.25
C ALA A 68 -8.18 11.85 3.14
N ALA A 69 -7.91 13.15 3.25
CA ALA A 69 -7.06 13.88 2.30
C ALA A 69 -5.61 13.38 2.33
N LEU A 70 -5.05 13.08 3.50
CA LEU A 70 -3.70 12.55 3.67
C LEU A 70 -3.49 11.20 2.97
N LEU A 71 -4.56 10.44 2.73
CA LEU A 71 -4.48 9.19 1.96
C LEU A 71 -4.39 9.46 0.44
N VAL A 72 -5.12 10.46 -0.06
CA VAL A 72 -5.24 10.74 -1.50
C VAL A 72 -4.14 11.68 -1.99
N LEU A 73 -3.77 12.67 -1.19
CA LEU A 73 -2.78 13.68 -1.53
C LEU A 73 -1.43 13.12 -2.03
N PRO A 74 -0.86 12.06 -1.42
CA PRO A 74 0.38 11.46 -1.90
C PRO A 74 0.31 10.95 -3.34
N PHE A 75 -0.83 10.39 -3.76
CA PHE A 75 -1.00 9.90 -5.13
C PHE A 75 -0.92 11.02 -6.15
N ILE A 76 -1.42 12.20 -5.81
CA ILE A 76 -1.34 13.40 -6.68
C ILE A 76 0.09 13.94 -6.69
N LEU A 77 0.72 14.08 -5.51
CA LEU A 77 2.05 14.67 -5.36
C LEU A 77 3.15 13.79 -5.96
N PHE A 78 3.07 12.48 -5.77
CA PHE A 78 4.14 11.56 -6.15
C PHE A 78 3.89 10.82 -7.47
N ALA A 79 2.79 11.05 -8.18
CA ALA A 79 2.51 10.39 -9.45
C ALA A 79 3.67 10.49 -10.47
N PRO A 80 4.27 11.67 -10.72
CA PRO A 80 5.40 11.78 -11.65
C PRO A 80 6.65 11.05 -11.15
N SER A 81 6.95 11.16 -9.85
CA SER A 81 8.12 10.52 -9.22
C SER A 81 7.98 9.01 -9.18
N ALA A 82 6.77 8.49 -9.03
CA ALA A 82 6.47 7.07 -9.01
C ALA A 82 6.77 6.41 -10.36
N GLY A 83 6.39 7.05 -11.47
CA GLY A 83 6.73 6.59 -12.82
C GLY A 83 8.25 6.51 -13.01
N TRP A 84 8.96 7.60 -12.71
CA TRP A 84 10.41 7.65 -12.80
C TRP A 84 11.10 6.56 -11.96
N LEU A 85 10.65 6.34 -10.71
CA LEU A 85 11.19 5.34 -9.81
C LEU A 85 11.00 3.91 -10.37
N GLY A 86 9.83 3.62 -10.95
CA GLY A 86 9.51 2.32 -11.56
C GLY A 86 10.39 1.99 -12.77
N ASP A 87 10.85 3.02 -13.49
CA ASP A 87 11.66 2.85 -14.70
C ASP A 87 13.16 2.75 -14.40
N HIS A 88 13.66 3.46 -13.36
CA HIS A 88 15.09 3.58 -13.09
C HIS A 88 15.65 2.55 -12.11
N PHE A 89 14.81 1.99 -11.25
CA PHE A 89 15.25 1.04 -10.23
C PHE A 89 14.74 -0.38 -10.48
N ALA A 90 15.56 -1.35 -10.08
CA ALA A 90 15.16 -2.75 -10.11
C ALA A 90 13.91 -2.96 -9.24
N LYS A 91 12.78 -3.28 -9.88
CA LYS A 91 11.43 -3.36 -9.29
C LYS A 91 11.39 -4.20 -8.01
N HIS A 92 12.11 -5.34 -7.98
CA HIS A 92 12.18 -6.20 -6.79
C HIS A 92 12.86 -5.53 -5.59
N ARG A 93 13.82 -4.61 -5.81
CA ARG A 93 14.45 -3.82 -4.76
C ARG A 93 13.47 -2.77 -4.20
N VAL A 94 12.80 -2.05 -5.09
CA VAL A 94 11.79 -1.05 -4.71
C VAL A 94 10.72 -1.68 -3.84
N ILE A 95 10.19 -2.83 -4.26
CA ILE A 95 9.17 -3.58 -3.52
C ILE A 95 9.68 -3.99 -2.13
N ARG A 96 10.88 -4.54 -2.03
CA ARG A 96 11.46 -4.99 -0.76
C ARG A 96 11.69 -3.84 0.23
N TRP A 97 12.32 -2.77 -0.23
CA TRP A 97 12.57 -1.58 0.59
C TRP A 97 11.26 -0.93 1.05
N SER A 98 10.29 -0.86 0.16
CA SER A 98 8.96 -0.35 0.48
C SER A 98 8.26 -1.17 1.56
N SER A 99 8.36 -2.50 1.52
CA SER A 99 7.75 -3.36 2.55
C SER A 99 8.39 -3.16 3.94
N TRP A 100 9.72 -3.02 4.01
CA TRP A 100 10.41 -2.70 5.26
C TRP A 100 10.05 -1.31 5.78
N PHE A 101 9.97 -0.32 4.89
CA PHE A 101 9.54 1.03 5.24
C PHE A 101 8.11 1.04 5.78
N GLN A 102 7.19 0.32 5.13
CA GLN A 102 5.82 0.17 5.60
C GLN A 102 5.75 -0.44 7.00
N LEU A 103 6.51 -1.50 7.27
CA LEU A 103 6.56 -2.12 8.60
C LEU A 103 7.03 -1.11 9.66
N LEU A 104 8.08 -0.36 9.37
CA LEU A 104 8.60 0.67 10.28
C LEU A 104 7.55 1.75 10.55
N VAL A 105 6.88 2.25 9.52
CA VAL A 105 5.84 3.28 9.68
C VAL A 105 4.64 2.75 10.48
N LEU A 106 4.23 1.50 10.27
CA LEU A 106 3.16 0.87 11.05
C LEU A 106 3.55 0.72 12.53
N LEU A 107 4.80 0.36 12.82
CA LEU A 107 5.30 0.27 14.20
C LEU A 107 5.32 1.65 14.87
N VAL A 108 5.75 2.70 14.17
CA VAL A 108 5.72 4.09 14.68
C VAL A 108 4.30 4.52 14.95
N MET A 109 3.37 4.25 14.02
CA MET A 109 1.96 4.59 14.18
C MET A 109 1.33 3.86 15.37
N ALA A 110 1.56 2.55 15.50
CA ALA A 110 1.05 1.76 16.61
C ALA A 110 1.61 2.23 17.96
N SER A 111 2.91 2.55 18.01
CA SER A 111 3.54 3.07 19.25
C SER A 111 3.01 4.46 19.63
N ALA A 112 2.79 5.33 18.65
CA ALA A 112 2.23 6.66 18.89
C ALA A 112 0.80 6.57 19.45
N LEU A 113 -0.04 5.72 18.86
CA LEU A 113 -1.40 5.48 19.36
C LEU A 113 -1.39 4.89 20.78
N TRP A 114 -0.54 3.89 21.03
CA TRP A 114 -0.44 3.25 22.33
C TRP A 114 0.04 4.22 23.41
N LEU A 115 1.04 5.06 23.12
CA LEU A 115 1.52 6.10 24.03
C LEU A 115 0.46 7.18 24.25
N GLY A 116 -0.23 7.63 23.18
CA GLY A 116 -1.30 8.63 23.26
C GLY A 116 -2.43 8.20 24.17
N VAL A 117 -2.87 6.94 24.06
CA VAL A 117 -3.92 6.38 24.93
C VAL A 117 -3.47 6.32 26.42
N ARG A 118 -2.18 6.03 26.67
CA ARG A 118 -1.66 5.92 28.06
C ARG A 118 -1.30 7.25 28.71
N SER A 119 -0.90 8.23 27.94
CA SER A 119 -0.35 9.49 28.46
C SER A 119 -1.41 10.54 28.82
N GLY A 120 -2.69 10.25 28.56
CA GLY A 120 -3.78 11.20 28.80
C GLY A 120 -3.78 12.41 27.87
N GLU A 121 -4.46 13.48 28.27
CA GLU A 121 -4.73 14.65 27.42
C GLU A 121 -3.47 15.40 26.97
N ASP A 122 -2.43 15.46 27.81
CA ASP A 122 -1.22 16.26 27.56
C ASP A 122 -0.45 15.84 26.29
N ASN A 123 -0.47 14.55 25.93
CA ASN A 123 0.27 14.03 24.79
C ASN A 123 -0.63 13.57 23.62
N ALA A 124 -1.95 13.66 23.76
CA ALA A 124 -2.90 13.21 22.73
C ALA A 124 -2.71 13.96 21.41
N ALA A 125 -2.47 15.27 21.44
CA ALA A 125 -2.25 16.09 20.24
C ALA A 125 -0.95 15.68 19.52
N ILE A 126 0.11 15.39 20.26
CA ILE A 126 1.40 14.93 19.70
C ILE A 126 1.22 13.54 19.07
N ALA A 127 0.58 12.63 19.77
CA ALA A 127 0.30 11.29 19.28
C ALA A 127 -0.56 11.32 18.00
N LEU A 128 -1.58 12.18 17.96
CA LEU A 128 -2.39 12.40 16.77
C LEU A 128 -1.54 12.92 15.60
N GLY A 129 -0.69 13.93 15.85
CA GLY A 129 0.20 14.49 14.83
C GLY A 129 1.17 13.45 14.25
N ILE A 130 1.79 12.63 15.09
CA ILE A 130 2.68 11.54 14.65
C ILE A 130 1.88 10.51 13.84
N THR A 131 0.68 10.16 14.29
CA THR A 131 -0.18 9.21 13.60
C THR A 131 -0.63 9.73 12.21
N MET A 132 -1.01 11.00 12.10
CA MET A 132 -1.35 11.65 10.84
C MET A 132 -0.16 11.67 9.87
N PHE A 133 1.02 11.99 10.37
CA PHE A 133 2.24 11.98 9.56
C PHE A 133 2.60 10.56 9.10
N ALA A 134 2.53 9.57 9.98
CA ALA A 134 2.74 8.17 9.63
C ALA A 134 1.73 7.68 8.57
N PHE A 135 0.47 8.10 8.68
CA PHE A 135 -0.56 7.78 7.71
C PHE A 135 -0.29 8.40 6.33
N PHE A 136 0.18 9.65 6.29
CA PHE A 136 0.66 10.28 5.06
C PHE A 136 1.84 9.51 4.44
N LEU A 137 2.79 9.04 5.26
CA LEU A 137 3.91 8.22 4.78
C LEU A 137 3.46 6.88 4.19
N LEU A 138 2.45 6.22 4.79
CA LEU A 138 1.84 5.00 4.22
C LEU A 138 1.22 5.27 2.84
N GLY A 139 0.46 6.35 2.70
CA GLY A 139 -0.11 6.77 1.41
C GLY A 139 0.98 7.08 0.38
N SER A 140 2.05 7.78 0.79
CA SER A 140 3.19 8.12 -0.06
C SER A 140 3.92 6.87 -0.58
N GLN A 141 4.17 5.92 0.29
CA GLN A 141 4.78 4.64 -0.06
C GLN A 141 3.90 3.85 -1.03
N SER A 142 2.60 3.77 -0.79
CA SER A 142 1.66 3.08 -1.68
C SER A 142 1.60 3.74 -3.07
N ALA A 143 1.62 5.08 -3.13
CA ALA A 143 1.64 5.85 -4.38
C ALA A 143 2.92 5.58 -5.19
N LEU A 144 4.10 5.64 -4.55
CA LEU A 144 5.39 5.42 -5.21
C LEU A 144 5.57 3.97 -5.70
N LEU A 145 4.97 3.00 -5.01
CA LEU A 145 5.11 1.59 -5.34
C LEU A 145 4.17 1.14 -6.47
N SER A 146 3.08 1.85 -6.73
CA SER A 146 2.02 1.45 -7.66
C SER A 146 2.53 1.11 -9.07
N PRO A 147 3.33 1.95 -9.77
CA PRO A 147 3.83 1.62 -11.11
C PRO A 147 4.81 0.44 -11.13
N ALA A 148 5.66 0.33 -10.10
CA ALA A 148 6.61 -0.79 -10.00
C ALA A 148 5.89 -2.15 -9.90
N LYS A 149 4.79 -2.22 -9.16
CA LYS A 149 3.96 -3.42 -9.02
C LYS A 149 3.36 -3.85 -10.35
N MET A 150 2.75 -2.91 -11.10
CA MET A 150 2.16 -3.20 -12.42
C MET A 150 3.20 -3.72 -13.41
N GLY A 151 4.40 -3.14 -13.42
CA GLY A 151 5.49 -3.60 -14.27
C GLY A 151 5.96 -5.01 -13.96
N VAL A 152 6.02 -5.39 -12.67
CA VAL A 152 6.42 -6.76 -12.25
C VAL A 152 5.39 -7.81 -12.68
N VAL A 153 4.10 -7.51 -12.61
CA VAL A 153 3.05 -8.46 -13.06
C VAL A 153 3.27 -8.83 -14.53
N LYS A 154 3.49 -7.83 -15.39
CA LYS A 154 3.74 -8.07 -16.81
C LYS A 154 4.98 -8.94 -17.06
N GLU A 155 6.06 -8.70 -16.31
CA GLU A 155 7.30 -9.49 -16.41
C GLU A 155 7.12 -10.95 -15.96
N LEU A 156 6.27 -11.19 -14.94
CA LEU A 156 6.07 -12.53 -14.38
C LEU A 156 5.14 -13.41 -15.23
N VAL A 157 4.06 -12.85 -15.77
CA VAL A 157 3.00 -13.66 -16.41
C VAL A 157 2.96 -13.51 -17.93
N GLY A 158 3.71 -12.56 -18.49
CA GLY A 158 3.70 -12.24 -19.91
C GLY A 158 2.42 -11.54 -20.36
N SER A 159 2.42 -11.01 -21.59
CA SER A 159 1.31 -10.22 -22.13
C SER A 159 0.03 -11.04 -22.30
N ARG A 160 0.15 -12.34 -22.66
CA ARG A 160 -1.00 -13.22 -22.95
C ARG A 160 -1.86 -13.50 -21.71
N LYS A 161 -1.25 -13.62 -20.52
CA LYS A 161 -1.96 -13.94 -19.28
C LYS A 161 -2.18 -12.72 -18.38
N LEU A 162 -1.77 -11.53 -18.83
CA LEU A 162 -1.81 -10.29 -18.06
C LEU A 162 -3.23 -9.93 -17.60
N GLY A 163 -4.23 -10.09 -18.45
CA GLY A 163 -5.62 -9.81 -18.10
C GLY A 163 -6.14 -10.71 -16.99
N PHE A 164 -5.86 -12.01 -17.05
CA PHE A 164 -6.22 -12.96 -15.99
C PHE A 164 -5.48 -12.64 -14.68
N ALA A 165 -4.17 -12.38 -14.76
CA ALA A 165 -3.36 -12.07 -13.59
C ALA A 165 -3.83 -10.79 -12.88
N ASN A 166 -4.11 -9.74 -13.63
CA ASN A 166 -4.67 -8.50 -13.08
C ASN A 166 -6.05 -8.74 -12.45
N GLY A 167 -6.92 -9.50 -13.10
CA GLY A 167 -8.24 -9.83 -12.54
C GLY A 167 -8.16 -10.57 -11.20
N VAL A 168 -7.27 -11.55 -11.07
CA VAL A 168 -7.04 -12.28 -9.81
C VAL A 168 -6.44 -11.35 -8.76
N MET A 169 -5.44 -10.54 -9.12
CA MET A 169 -4.81 -9.61 -8.19
C MET A 169 -5.81 -8.56 -7.69
N GLU A 170 -6.55 -7.91 -8.55
CA GLU A 170 -7.56 -6.91 -8.16
C GLU A 170 -8.69 -7.53 -7.34
N GLY A 171 -9.14 -8.74 -7.70
CA GLY A 171 -10.15 -9.47 -6.92
C GLY A 171 -9.69 -9.73 -5.48
N THR A 172 -8.46 -10.18 -5.29
CA THR A 172 -7.90 -10.41 -3.93
C THR A 172 -7.70 -9.11 -3.16
N VAL A 173 -7.30 -8.03 -3.84
CA VAL A 173 -7.18 -6.69 -3.26
C VAL A 173 -8.53 -6.17 -2.78
N ILE A 174 -9.60 -6.31 -3.58
CA ILE A 174 -10.97 -5.89 -3.18
C ILE A 174 -11.43 -6.66 -1.95
N LEU A 175 -11.21 -7.98 -1.90
CA LEU A 175 -11.54 -8.78 -0.72
C LEU A 175 -10.76 -8.31 0.52
N ALA A 176 -9.47 -8.01 0.37
CA ALA A 176 -8.64 -7.50 1.45
C ALA A 176 -9.11 -6.12 1.95
N ILE A 177 -9.53 -5.24 1.05
CA ILE A 177 -10.13 -3.95 1.38
C ILE A 177 -11.38 -4.15 2.25
N LEU A 178 -12.30 -4.99 1.81
CA LEU A 178 -13.54 -5.27 2.55
C LEU A 178 -13.25 -5.86 3.95
N LEU A 179 -12.34 -6.83 4.02
CA LEU A 179 -11.95 -7.43 5.30
C LEU A 179 -11.26 -6.41 6.22
N GLY A 180 -10.37 -5.58 5.70
CA GLY A 180 -9.71 -4.52 6.45
C GLY A 180 -10.70 -3.51 7.02
N GLN A 181 -11.71 -3.12 6.24
CA GLN A 181 -12.77 -2.22 6.67
C GLN A 181 -13.63 -2.83 7.79
N ILE A 182 -14.10 -4.06 7.58
CA ILE A 182 -14.95 -4.76 8.55
C ILE A 182 -14.19 -4.97 9.87
N ILE A 183 -12.98 -5.50 9.80
CA ILE A 183 -12.19 -5.79 11.01
C ILE A 183 -11.77 -4.50 11.71
N GLY A 184 -11.40 -3.45 10.96
CA GLY A 184 -11.06 -2.14 11.53
C GLY A 184 -12.23 -1.50 12.27
N SER A 185 -13.44 -1.56 11.69
CA SER A 185 -14.66 -1.05 12.32
C SER A 185 -15.02 -1.85 13.58
N LEU A 186 -15.06 -3.18 13.48
CA LEU A 186 -15.37 -4.05 14.64
C LEU A 186 -14.35 -3.90 15.76
N TRP A 187 -13.08 -3.73 15.41
CA TRP A 187 -12.03 -3.48 16.41
C TRP A 187 -12.27 -2.16 17.14
N PHE A 188 -12.57 -1.09 16.40
CA PHE A 188 -12.87 0.20 16.99
C PHE A 188 -14.09 0.14 17.92
N ASP A 189 -15.18 -0.49 17.49
CA ASP A 189 -16.42 -0.64 18.29
C ASP A 189 -16.19 -1.48 19.56
N SER A 190 -15.21 -2.38 19.57
CA SER A 190 -14.88 -3.20 20.74
C SER A 190 -14.15 -2.43 21.87
N TRP A 191 -13.63 -1.24 21.56
CA TRP A 191 -12.87 -0.39 22.50
C TRP A 191 -13.71 0.78 23.05
N GLY A 192 -14.88 1.06 22.49
CA GLY A 192 -15.84 2.09 22.92
C GLY A 192 -16.98 1.50 23.68
#